data_d5051c907b78383d0dc218db58d88037
#
_entry.id   d5051c907b78383d0dc218db58d88037
#
_cell.length_a   1.000
_cell.length_b   1.000
_cell.length_c   1.000
_cell.angle_alpha   90.00
_cell.angle_beta   90.00
_cell.angle_gamma   90.00
#
_symmetry.space_group_name_H-M   'P 1'
#
loop_
_entity.id
_entity.type
_entity.pdbx_description
1 polymer ?
#
loop_
_entity_poly.entity_id
_entity_poly.type
_entity_poly.pdbx_seq_one_letter_code
_entity_poly.pdbx_strand_id
1 'polypeptide(L)'
;MRLCLFYELFWLDGIPAGTHIPPNAAGATLAGLSLMHVFGLSSPAEALLVASSTAVLARLFAALEGVGRAVENIMLSRYMGAVQRARLPFRPGRLIRRAAINMVVINGTAFCVCLFGLITLYSVLLPRVWPYLSTARATWSELWLLGSLGGILSLRYRPAYVVLAFGAGLAALWPLWRLLGR
;
A
#
# COMPACT_ATOMS: atom_id res chain seq x y z
N MET A 1 -7.76 -8.98 -9.24
CA MET A 1 -6.44 -9.56 -9.51
C MET A 1 -5.41 -8.54 -10.01
N ARG A 2 -5.69 -7.72 -11.05
CA ARG A 2 -4.72 -6.75 -11.64
C ARG A 2 -4.22 -5.66 -10.66
N LEU A 3 -5.08 -5.13 -9.81
CA LEU A 3 -4.72 -4.12 -8.81
C LEU A 3 -3.83 -4.70 -7.70
N CYS A 4 -4.08 -5.93 -7.27
CA CYS A 4 -3.25 -6.62 -6.28
C CYS A 4 -1.82 -6.79 -6.79
N LEU A 5 -1.68 -7.25 -8.04
CA LEU A 5 -0.37 -7.39 -8.68
C LEU A 5 0.38 -6.05 -8.79
N PHE A 6 -0.33 -4.95 -9.05
CA PHE A 6 0.25 -3.61 -9.06
C PHE A 6 0.86 -3.24 -7.71
N TYR A 7 0.16 -3.48 -6.60
CA TYR A 7 0.68 -3.18 -5.26
C TYR A 7 1.84 -4.08 -4.86
N GLU A 8 1.79 -5.37 -5.19
CA GLU A 8 2.91 -6.29 -4.94
C GLU A 8 4.17 -5.86 -5.68
N LEU A 9 4.04 -5.44 -6.94
CA LEU A 9 5.16 -4.91 -7.72
C LEU A 9 5.66 -3.57 -7.18
N PHE A 10 4.77 -2.69 -6.76
CA PHE A 10 5.12 -1.36 -6.29
C PHE A 10 5.86 -1.36 -4.95
N TRP A 11 5.60 -2.36 -4.09
CA TRP A 11 6.25 -2.51 -2.78
C TRP A 11 7.12 -3.76 -2.67
N LEU A 12 7.82 -4.10 -3.72
CA LEU A 12 8.68 -5.28 -3.81
C LEU A 12 9.83 -5.27 -2.78
N ASP A 13 10.24 -4.08 -2.31
CA ASP A 13 11.26 -3.89 -1.28
C ASP A 13 10.72 -3.98 0.15
N GLY A 14 9.42 -4.09 0.31
CA GLY A 14 8.74 -4.13 1.61
C GLY A 14 8.98 -5.41 2.40
N ILE A 15 10.22 -5.93 2.40
CA ILE A 15 10.58 -7.10 3.22
C ILE A 15 10.62 -6.67 4.68
N PRO A 16 9.83 -7.29 5.57
CA PRO A 16 9.83 -6.97 6.99
C PRO A 16 11.16 -7.42 7.62
N ALA A 17 12.13 -6.52 7.66
CA ALA A 17 13.41 -6.73 8.34
C ALA A 17 13.37 -6.07 9.71
N GLY A 18 13.01 -6.83 10.73
CA GLY A 18 13.12 -6.44 12.13
C GLY A 18 12.23 -5.25 12.55
N THR A 19 12.74 -4.05 12.54
CA THR A 19 12.06 -2.84 13.02
C THR A 19 11.24 -2.09 11.96
N HIS A 20 11.40 -2.43 10.69
CA HIS A 20 10.68 -1.78 9.60
C HIS A 20 9.34 -2.45 9.36
N ILE A 21 8.25 -1.66 9.43
CA ILE A 21 6.91 -2.11 9.08
C ILE A 21 6.68 -1.68 7.63
N PRO A 22 6.54 -2.64 6.69
CA PRO A 22 6.27 -2.31 5.30
C PRO A 22 4.86 -1.71 5.15
N PRO A 23 4.60 -0.95 4.07
CA PRO A 23 3.25 -0.50 3.75
C PRO A 23 2.27 -1.67 3.67
N ASN A 24 1.06 -1.50 4.20
CA ASN A 24 0.06 -2.57 4.24
C ASN A 24 -0.60 -2.73 2.86
N ALA A 25 0.03 -3.53 2.00
CA ALA A 25 -0.46 -3.82 0.65
C ALA A 25 -1.85 -4.48 0.67
N ALA A 26 -2.11 -5.38 1.61
CA ALA A 26 -3.41 -6.05 1.73
C ALA A 26 -4.54 -5.07 2.04
N GLY A 27 -4.34 -4.16 3.00
CA GLY A 27 -5.31 -3.12 3.33
C GLY A 27 -5.56 -2.16 2.16
N ALA A 28 -4.51 -1.74 1.46
CA ALA A 28 -4.65 -0.91 0.26
C ALA A 28 -5.41 -1.62 -0.87
N THR A 29 -5.10 -2.89 -1.10
CA THR A 29 -5.78 -3.71 -2.12
C THR A 29 -7.25 -3.87 -1.81
N LEU A 30 -7.61 -4.21 -0.56
CA LEU A 30 -9.00 -4.36 -0.14
C LEU A 30 -9.77 -3.04 -0.29
N ALA A 31 -9.19 -1.93 0.15
CA ALA A 31 -9.80 -0.61 0.00
C ALA A 31 -9.98 -0.25 -1.48
N GLY A 32 -8.96 -0.50 -2.30
CA GLY A 32 -9.01 -0.24 -3.74
C GLY A 32 -10.06 -1.07 -4.46
N LEU A 33 -10.14 -2.36 -4.19
CA LEU A 33 -11.17 -3.25 -4.77
C LEU A 33 -12.58 -2.84 -4.31
N SER A 34 -12.74 -2.44 -3.04
CA SER A 34 -14.02 -1.94 -2.53
C SER A 34 -14.46 -0.68 -3.26
N LEU A 35 -13.55 0.29 -3.46
CA LEU A 35 -13.85 1.51 -4.22
C LEU A 35 -14.20 1.21 -5.68
N MET A 36 -13.40 0.37 -6.35
CA MET A 36 -13.68 -0.02 -7.72
C MET A 36 -15.04 -0.69 -7.86
N HIS A 37 -15.42 -1.54 -6.89
CA HIS A 37 -16.71 -2.21 -6.88
C HIS A 37 -17.88 -1.24 -6.63
N VAL A 38 -17.77 -0.39 -5.59
CA VAL A 38 -18.83 0.56 -5.20
C VAL A 38 -19.14 1.56 -6.31
N PHE A 39 -18.11 2.04 -7.02
CA PHE A 39 -18.27 3.06 -8.07
C PHE A 39 -18.29 2.47 -9.49
N GLY A 40 -18.23 1.14 -9.65
CA GLY A 40 -18.25 0.47 -10.96
C GLY A 40 -17.03 0.78 -11.84
N LEU A 41 -15.86 1.10 -11.23
CA LEU A 41 -14.67 1.50 -11.93
C LEU A 41 -13.98 0.27 -12.55
N SER A 42 -13.67 0.33 -13.84
CA SER A 42 -13.07 -0.80 -14.57
C SER A 42 -11.93 -0.43 -15.50
N SER A 43 -11.80 0.86 -15.84
CA SER A 43 -10.75 1.33 -16.75
C SER A 43 -9.38 1.42 -16.05
N PRO A 44 -8.27 1.32 -16.81
CA PRO A 44 -6.93 1.47 -16.25
C PRO A 44 -6.69 2.86 -15.62
N ALA A 45 -7.22 3.93 -16.19
CA ALA A 45 -7.09 5.28 -15.65
C ALA A 45 -7.77 5.41 -14.27
N GLU A 46 -8.97 4.84 -14.13
CA GLU A 46 -9.70 4.77 -12.86
C GLU A 46 -8.94 3.93 -11.83
N ALA A 47 -8.39 2.78 -12.25
CA ALA A 47 -7.57 1.94 -11.40
C ALA A 47 -6.32 2.67 -10.89
N LEU A 48 -5.69 3.52 -11.72
CA LEU A 48 -4.55 4.35 -11.31
C LEU A 48 -4.96 5.40 -10.26
N LEU A 49 -6.11 6.05 -10.44
CA LEU A 49 -6.65 7.00 -9.46
C LEU A 49 -6.90 6.30 -8.12
N VAL A 50 -7.53 5.12 -8.16
CA VAL A 50 -7.77 4.31 -6.95
C VAL A 50 -6.45 3.88 -6.33
N ALA A 51 -5.49 3.38 -7.12
CA ALA A 51 -4.19 2.93 -6.64
C ALA A 51 -3.43 4.06 -5.93
N SER A 52 -3.39 5.25 -6.51
CA SER A 52 -2.69 6.40 -5.92
C SER A 52 -3.28 6.84 -4.58
N SER A 53 -4.61 6.87 -4.46
CA SER A 53 -5.29 7.23 -3.21
C SER A 53 -5.13 6.17 -2.11
N THR A 54 -5.23 4.89 -2.46
CA THR A 54 -5.09 3.79 -1.51
C THR A 54 -3.63 3.46 -1.16
N ALA A 55 -2.65 3.87 -1.97
CA ALA A 55 -1.23 3.80 -1.62
C ALA A 55 -0.90 4.68 -0.40
N VAL A 56 -1.57 5.81 -0.26
CA VAL A 56 -1.44 6.67 0.94
C VAL A 56 -1.97 5.94 2.18
N LEU A 57 -3.09 5.22 2.04
CA LEU A 57 -3.65 4.42 3.14
C LEU A 57 -2.71 3.31 3.60
N ALA A 58 -1.98 2.66 2.69
CA ALA A 58 -1.03 1.61 3.05
C ALA A 58 0.03 2.12 4.03
N ARG A 59 0.53 3.34 3.82
CA ARG A 59 1.48 4.00 4.72
C ARG A 59 0.83 4.40 6.05
N LEU A 60 -0.41 4.88 6.00
CA LEU A 60 -1.16 5.23 7.20
C LEU A 60 -1.39 4.00 8.08
N PHE A 61 -1.78 2.86 7.50
CA PHE A 61 -1.95 1.61 8.25
C PHE A 61 -0.63 1.10 8.83
N ALA A 62 0.49 1.22 8.12
CA ALA A 62 1.81 0.87 8.66
C ALA A 62 2.18 1.76 9.85
N ALA A 63 1.89 3.06 9.79
CA ALA A 63 2.12 3.98 10.90
C ALA A 63 1.24 3.65 12.11
N LEU A 64 -0.03 3.35 11.91
CA LEU A 64 -0.96 2.92 12.96
C LEU A 64 -0.52 1.62 13.63
N GLU A 65 -0.04 0.66 12.84
CA GLU A 65 0.53 -0.59 13.36
C GLU A 65 1.78 -0.31 14.21
N GLY A 66 2.65 0.62 13.78
CA GLY A 66 3.82 1.04 14.55
C GLY A 66 3.45 1.62 15.92
N VAL A 67 2.44 2.49 15.96
CA VAL A 67 1.91 3.05 17.21
C VAL A 67 1.28 1.94 18.07
N GLY A 68 0.50 1.05 17.48
CA GLY A 68 -0.10 -0.09 18.18
C GLY A 68 0.95 -0.96 18.87
N ARG A 69 2.01 -1.35 18.14
CA ARG A 69 3.14 -2.13 18.69
C ARG A 69 3.88 -1.39 19.82
N ALA A 70 4.07 -0.07 19.70
CA ALA A 70 4.69 0.71 20.75
C ALA A 70 3.86 0.72 22.04
N VAL A 71 2.54 0.87 21.94
CA VAL A 71 1.62 0.79 23.07
C VAL A 71 1.62 -0.60 23.71
N GLU A 72 1.61 -1.66 22.91
CA GLU A 72 1.68 -3.03 23.41
C GLU A 72 3.00 -3.32 24.12
N ASN A 73 4.12 -2.83 23.62
CA ASN A 73 5.43 -2.97 24.29
C ASN A 73 5.44 -2.27 25.67
N ILE A 74 4.83 -1.07 25.77
CA ILE A 74 4.70 -0.37 27.06
C ILE A 74 3.81 -1.17 28.02
N MET A 75 2.70 -1.73 27.55
CA MET A 75 1.82 -2.57 28.36
C MET A 75 2.54 -3.84 28.83
N LEU A 76 3.29 -4.48 27.95
CA LEU A 76 4.08 -5.67 28.26
C LEU A 76 5.13 -5.37 29.33
N SER A 77 5.89 -4.30 29.20
CA SER A 77 6.90 -3.93 30.18
C SER A 77 6.32 -3.60 31.56
N ARG A 78 5.18 -2.91 31.59
CA ARG A 78 4.43 -2.67 32.86
C ARG A 78 3.93 -3.96 33.50
N TYR A 79 3.39 -4.88 32.71
CA TYR A 79 2.93 -6.17 33.19
C TYR A 79 4.08 -7.03 33.74
N MET A 80 5.21 -7.09 33.02
CA MET A 80 6.41 -7.81 33.47
C MET A 80 6.93 -7.25 34.79
N GLY A 81 6.99 -5.92 34.93
CA GLY A 81 7.36 -5.28 36.18
C GLY A 81 6.38 -5.59 37.35
N ALA A 82 5.09 -5.71 37.10
CA ALA A 82 4.10 -6.09 38.11
C ALA A 82 4.23 -7.57 38.50
N VAL A 83 4.45 -8.47 37.57
CA VAL A 83 4.67 -9.91 37.80
C VAL A 83 5.94 -10.12 38.65
N GLN A 84 7.03 -9.44 38.35
CA GLN A 84 8.26 -9.52 39.11
C GLN A 84 8.10 -9.04 40.54
N ARG A 85 7.43 -7.90 40.77
CA ARG A 85 7.22 -7.32 42.10
C ARG A 85 6.29 -8.13 42.96
N ALA A 86 5.19 -8.64 42.39
CA ALA A 86 4.15 -9.35 43.10
C ALA A 86 4.36 -10.90 43.15
N ARG A 87 5.45 -11.42 42.55
CA ARG A 87 5.71 -12.87 42.38
C ARG A 87 4.52 -13.65 41.82
N LEU A 88 3.74 -13.02 40.96
CA LEU A 88 2.57 -13.64 40.34
C LEU A 88 2.97 -14.62 39.24
N PRO A 89 2.17 -15.67 39.00
CA PRO A 89 2.46 -16.60 37.90
C PRO A 89 2.31 -15.91 36.57
N PHE A 90 3.34 -15.97 35.72
CA PHE A 90 3.34 -15.41 34.36
C PHE A 90 2.36 -16.20 33.48
N ARG A 91 1.35 -15.51 32.94
CA ARG A 91 0.33 -16.06 32.03
C ARG A 91 0.37 -15.44 30.65
N PRO A 92 1.28 -15.85 29.77
CA PRO A 92 1.50 -15.22 28.46
C PRO A 92 0.28 -15.33 27.56
N GLY A 93 -0.50 -16.41 27.61
CA GLY A 93 -1.64 -16.62 26.73
C GLY A 93 -2.74 -15.54 26.83
N ARG A 94 -2.95 -14.95 28.01
CA ARG A 94 -3.91 -13.85 28.17
C ARG A 94 -3.42 -12.56 27.50
N LEU A 95 -2.13 -12.27 27.59
CA LEU A 95 -1.51 -11.11 26.95
C LEU A 95 -1.56 -11.23 25.45
N ILE A 96 -1.15 -12.38 24.90
CA ILE A 96 -1.17 -12.64 23.46
C ILE A 96 -2.58 -12.47 22.90
N ARG A 97 -3.59 -13.08 23.56
CA ARG A 97 -4.98 -12.95 23.12
C ARG A 97 -5.47 -11.51 23.17
N ARG A 98 -5.12 -10.75 24.22
CA ARG A 98 -5.51 -9.34 24.35
C ARG A 98 -4.84 -8.49 23.26
N ALA A 99 -3.56 -8.68 23.01
CA ALA A 99 -2.82 -7.99 21.97
C ALA A 99 -3.41 -8.29 20.58
N ALA A 100 -3.69 -9.57 20.28
CA ALA A 100 -4.31 -9.96 19.01
C ALA A 100 -5.70 -9.33 18.82
N ILE A 101 -6.56 -9.37 19.83
CA ILE A 101 -7.90 -8.74 19.75
C ILE A 101 -7.77 -7.23 19.57
N ASN A 102 -6.90 -6.58 20.33
CA ASN A 102 -6.68 -5.14 20.24
C ASN A 102 -6.19 -4.73 18.84
N MET A 103 -5.24 -5.48 18.28
CA MET A 103 -4.73 -5.26 16.93
C MET A 103 -5.82 -5.41 15.87
N VAL A 104 -6.66 -6.45 15.97
CA VAL A 104 -7.78 -6.66 15.02
C VAL A 104 -8.80 -5.53 15.14
N VAL A 105 -9.15 -5.12 16.36
CA VAL A 105 -10.14 -4.05 16.58
C VAL A 105 -9.61 -2.70 16.07
N ILE A 106 -8.37 -2.34 16.38
CA ILE A 106 -7.79 -1.06 15.94
C ILE A 106 -7.68 -1.03 14.42
N ASN A 107 -7.08 -2.06 13.82
CA ASN A 107 -6.90 -2.10 12.35
C ASN A 107 -8.23 -2.19 11.62
N GLY A 108 -9.18 -2.99 12.11
CA GLY A 108 -10.52 -3.11 11.54
C GLY A 108 -11.30 -1.79 11.60
N THR A 109 -11.29 -1.12 12.75
CA THR A 109 -11.94 0.19 12.90
C THR A 109 -11.29 1.24 12.02
N ALA A 110 -9.96 1.31 12.00
CA ALA A 110 -9.22 2.22 11.13
C ALA A 110 -9.54 1.98 9.65
N PHE A 111 -9.59 0.71 9.23
CA PHE A 111 -9.97 0.34 7.87
C PHE A 111 -11.37 0.83 7.52
N CYS A 112 -12.36 0.57 8.37
CA CYS A 112 -13.74 1.00 8.14
C CYS A 112 -13.85 2.53 8.05
N VAL A 113 -13.21 3.27 8.96
CA VAL A 113 -13.22 4.74 8.96
C VAL A 113 -12.55 5.29 7.70
N CYS A 114 -11.38 4.76 7.32
CA CYS A 114 -10.69 5.19 6.11
C CYS A 114 -11.46 4.85 4.84
N LEU A 115 -12.05 3.65 4.77
CA LEU A 115 -12.86 3.25 3.61
C LEU A 115 -14.10 4.14 3.47
N PHE A 116 -14.80 4.41 4.57
CA PHE A 116 -15.95 5.33 4.57
C PHE A 116 -15.53 6.75 4.14
N GLY A 117 -14.42 7.26 4.67
CA GLY A 117 -13.86 8.54 4.25
C GLY A 117 -13.52 8.59 2.77
N LEU A 118 -12.92 7.52 2.22
CA LEU A 118 -12.63 7.43 0.78
C LEU A 118 -13.91 7.35 -0.05
N ILE A 119 -14.91 6.57 0.33
CA ILE A 119 -16.20 6.50 -0.38
C ILE A 119 -16.83 7.88 -0.43
N THR A 120 -16.86 8.60 0.69
CA THR A 120 -17.37 9.97 0.76
C THR A 120 -16.57 10.93 -0.12
N LEU A 121 -15.24 10.84 -0.09
CA LEU A 121 -14.36 11.64 -0.94
C LEU A 121 -14.64 11.36 -2.43
N TYR A 122 -14.73 10.09 -2.80
CA TYR A 122 -14.96 9.67 -4.20
C TYR A 122 -16.34 10.08 -4.70
N SER A 123 -17.37 10.05 -3.87
CA SER A 123 -18.71 10.51 -4.25
C SER A 123 -18.74 11.99 -4.67
N VAL A 124 -17.86 12.81 -4.08
CA VAL A 124 -17.74 14.24 -4.43
C VAL A 124 -16.72 14.50 -5.54
N LEU A 125 -15.61 13.75 -5.53
CA LEU A 125 -14.50 13.96 -6.45
C LEU A 125 -14.75 13.37 -7.83
N LEU A 126 -15.33 12.16 -7.89
CA LEU A 126 -15.48 11.40 -9.13
C LEU A 126 -16.27 12.15 -10.22
N PRO A 127 -17.41 12.81 -9.93
CA PRO A 127 -18.13 13.57 -10.93
C PRO A 127 -17.31 14.70 -11.56
N ARG A 128 -16.38 15.28 -10.79
CA ARG A 128 -15.51 16.39 -11.27
C ARG A 128 -14.35 15.89 -12.13
N VAL A 129 -13.82 14.72 -11.80
CA VAL A 129 -12.64 14.15 -12.45
C VAL A 129 -13.02 13.23 -13.63
N TRP A 130 -14.27 12.77 -13.66
CA TRP A 130 -14.79 11.86 -14.69
C TRP A 130 -14.52 12.30 -16.13
N PRO A 131 -14.72 13.57 -16.54
CA PRO A 131 -14.46 14.00 -17.91
C PRO A 131 -12.99 13.82 -18.32
N TYR A 132 -12.06 13.97 -17.39
CA TYR A 132 -10.63 13.77 -17.62
C TYR A 132 -10.25 12.29 -17.66
N LEU A 133 -10.86 11.48 -16.79
CA LEU A 133 -10.62 10.03 -16.77
C LEU A 133 -11.13 9.34 -18.02
N SER A 134 -12.27 9.75 -18.54
CA SER A 134 -12.86 9.18 -19.75
C SER A 134 -12.05 9.49 -21.01
N THR A 135 -11.28 10.57 -21.03
CA THR A 135 -10.38 10.94 -22.14
C THR A 135 -8.99 10.35 -22.01
N ALA A 136 -8.62 9.86 -20.82
CA ALA A 136 -7.31 9.29 -20.56
C ALA A 136 -7.16 7.90 -21.21
N ARG A 137 -6.22 7.79 -22.17
CA ARG A 137 -5.93 6.55 -22.90
C ARG A 137 -4.86 5.70 -22.16
N ALA A 138 -5.09 5.42 -20.87
CA ALA A 138 -4.19 4.54 -20.13
C ALA A 138 -4.47 3.07 -20.46
N THR A 139 -3.41 2.26 -20.52
CA THR A 139 -3.48 0.81 -20.74
C THR A 139 -3.02 0.05 -19.49
N TRP A 140 -3.45 -1.20 -19.31
CA TRP A 140 -3.00 -2.04 -18.19
C TRP A 140 -1.50 -2.31 -18.23
N SER A 141 -0.91 -2.42 -19.41
CA SER A 141 0.53 -2.59 -19.58
C SER A 141 1.32 -1.39 -19.05
N GLU A 142 0.83 -0.17 -19.26
CA GLU A 142 1.46 1.03 -18.72
C GLU A 142 1.38 1.08 -17.19
N LEU A 143 0.25 0.68 -16.60
CA LEU A 143 0.14 0.58 -15.15
C LEU A 143 1.13 -0.42 -14.56
N TRP A 144 1.27 -1.59 -15.19
CA TRP A 144 2.23 -2.60 -14.73
C TRP A 144 3.67 -2.14 -14.89
N LEU A 145 3.97 -1.44 -15.98
CA LEU A 145 5.28 -0.82 -16.15
C LEU A 145 5.56 0.18 -15.04
N LEU A 146 4.62 1.07 -14.72
CA LEU A 146 4.76 2.05 -13.64
C LEU A 146 4.94 1.36 -12.27
N GLY A 147 4.17 0.30 -11.98
CA GLY A 147 4.31 -0.48 -10.75
C GLY A 147 5.70 -1.13 -10.64
N SER A 148 6.16 -1.75 -11.73
CA SER A 148 7.48 -2.40 -11.78
C SER A 148 8.62 -1.38 -11.65
N LEU A 149 8.52 -0.22 -12.30
CA LEU A 149 9.47 0.88 -12.17
C LEU A 149 9.53 1.41 -10.73
N GLY A 150 8.37 1.58 -10.11
CA GLY A 150 8.27 1.95 -8.69
C GLY A 150 8.98 0.95 -7.79
N GLY A 151 8.75 -0.35 -8.00
CA GLY A 151 9.43 -1.42 -7.26
C GLY A 151 10.95 -1.42 -7.45
N ILE A 152 11.44 -1.25 -8.68
CA ILE A 152 12.89 -1.17 -8.96
C ILE A 152 13.51 0.06 -8.28
N LEU A 153 12.85 1.21 -8.35
CA LEU A 153 13.32 2.45 -7.72
C LEU A 153 13.35 2.35 -6.20
N SER A 154 12.46 1.56 -5.59
CA SER A 154 12.39 1.37 -4.14
C SER A 154 13.54 0.54 -3.59
N LEU A 155 14.10 -0.40 -4.38
CA LEU A 155 15.22 -1.28 -3.98
C LEU A 155 16.51 -0.55 -3.62
N ARG A 156 16.66 0.75 -3.97
CA ARG A 156 17.85 1.57 -3.70
C ARG A 156 19.17 0.90 -4.12
N TYR A 157 19.12 0.02 -5.11
CA TYR A 157 20.24 -0.76 -5.60
C TYR A 157 20.82 -0.11 -6.86
N ARG A 158 22.06 0.43 -6.76
CA ARG A 158 22.69 1.20 -7.84
C ARG A 158 22.67 0.51 -9.23
N PRO A 159 22.97 -0.80 -9.37
CA PRO A 159 22.87 -1.48 -10.65
C PRO A 159 21.45 -1.48 -11.25
N ALA A 160 20.40 -1.52 -10.41
CA ALA A 160 19.02 -1.45 -10.90
C ALA A 160 18.71 -0.11 -11.58
N TYR A 161 19.26 0.99 -11.06
CA TYR A 161 19.13 2.31 -11.69
C TYR A 161 19.85 2.41 -13.03
N VAL A 162 21.01 1.76 -13.17
CA VAL A 162 21.76 1.70 -14.43
C VAL A 162 20.95 0.96 -15.49
N VAL A 163 20.40 -0.21 -15.15
CA VAL A 163 19.55 -0.99 -16.05
C VAL A 163 18.30 -0.20 -16.45
N LEU A 164 17.67 0.49 -15.49
CA LEU A 164 16.51 1.34 -15.74
C LEU A 164 16.84 2.52 -16.68
N ALA A 165 17.95 3.22 -16.43
CA ALA A 165 18.40 4.33 -17.26
C ALA A 165 18.73 3.88 -18.69
N PHE A 166 19.39 2.71 -18.82
CA PHE A 166 19.69 2.11 -20.12
C PHE A 166 18.42 1.71 -20.88
N GLY A 167 17.48 1.04 -20.19
CA GLY A 167 16.17 0.68 -20.77
C GLY A 167 15.35 1.89 -21.19
N ALA A 168 15.31 2.94 -20.37
CA ALA A 168 14.65 4.20 -20.69
C ALA A 168 15.30 4.90 -21.89
N GLY A 169 16.65 4.89 -21.96
CA GLY A 169 17.40 5.40 -23.11
C GLY A 169 17.07 4.67 -24.41
N LEU A 170 17.04 3.35 -24.39
CA LEU A 170 16.64 2.54 -25.56
C LEU A 170 15.20 2.80 -25.97
N ALA A 171 14.28 2.91 -25.01
CA ALA A 171 12.88 3.23 -25.28
C ALA A 171 12.71 4.63 -25.91
N ALA A 172 13.50 5.61 -25.47
CA ALA A 172 13.50 6.97 -26.04
C ALA A 172 14.08 7.01 -27.46
N LEU A 173 15.05 6.13 -27.78
CA LEU A 173 15.63 6.03 -29.11
C LEU A 173 14.74 5.29 -30.11
N TRP A 174 13.79 4.45 -29.64
CA TRP A 174 12.90 3.68 -30.48
C TRP A 174 12.07 4.50 -31.51
N PRO A 175 11.43 5.63 -31.15
CA PRO A 175 10.74 6.48 -32.12
C PRO A 175 11.71 7.12 -33.13
N LEU A 176 12.93 7.47 -32.69
CA LEU A 176 13.96 8.01 -33.61
C LEU A 176 14.39 6.99 -34.65
N TRP A 177 14.55 5.73 -34.24
CA TRP A 177 14.86 4.62 -35.15
C TRP A 177 13.75 4.43 -36.21
N ARG A 178 12.49 4.55 -35.82
CA ARG A 178 11.35 4.47 -36.75
C ARG A 178 11.28 5.62 -37.75
N LEU A 179 11.80 6.81 -37.36
CA LEU A 179 11.86 7.97 -38.25
C LEU A 179 13.01 7.88 -39.24
N LEU A 180 14.14 7.29 -38.85
CA LEU A 180 15.33 7.14 -39.71
C LEU A 180 15.23 5.91 -40.65
N GLY A 181 14.38 4.97 -40.38
CA GLY A 181 14.16 3.76 -41.20
C GLY A 181 13.02 3.89 -42.23
N ARG A 182 12.48 5.12 -42.42
CA ARG A 182 11.57 5.49 -43.51
C ARG A 182 12.27 6.37 -44.52
#